data_aa63ef1d5d96894c5b4c223327ec83fd
#
_entry.id   aa63ef1d5d96894c5b4c223327ec83fd
#
_cell.length_a   1.000
_cell.length_b   1.000
_cell.length_c   1.000
_cell.angle_alpha   90.00
_cell.angle_beta   90.00
_cell.angle_gamma   90.00
#
_symmetry.space_group_name_H-M   'P 1'
#
loop_
_entity.id
_entity.type
_entity.pdbx_description
1 polymer ?
#
loop_
_entity_poly.entity_id
_entity_poly.type
_entity_poly.pdbx_seq_one_letter_code
_entity_poly.pdbx_strand_id
1 'polypeptide(L)'
;MAKTDATILAQAQVILNEINARANTPVRVGGTLQDLVTEKINNDKIDTDITLAGNSDLKVASQKAIKAYVSSFSLPITVKVSVLASDIAVFFSAPKILIAAPGAGLFINPLSIGFMMKSGTIIYATQTGVLFSLGSSLGTIVSVLDNTASNTKYFSVAAQNYFVNNASNVNAALYMSSPIANPTAGNGAIDVYITYQIVTV
;
A
#
# COMPACT_ATOMS: atom_id res chain seq x y z
N MET A 1 -39.24 16.75 1.52
CA MET A 1 -38.88 16.48 0.09
C MET A 1 -38.07 17.69 -0.36
N ALA A 2 -36.83 17.45 -0.81
CA ALA A 2 -35.99 18.54 -1.31
C ALA A 2 -36.58 19.13 -2.59
N LYS A 3 -36.48 20.43 -2.76
CA LYS A 3 -36.96 21.10 -3.96
C LYS A 3 -35.93 20.97 -5.08
N THR A 4 -36.39 20.88 -6.32
CA THR A 4 -35.49 20.85 -7.48
C THR A 4 -34.79 22.21 -7.69
N ASP A 5 -33.63 22.22 -8.33
CA ASP A 5 -32.89 23.45 -8.67
C ASP A 5 -33.80 24.47 -9.41
N ALA A 6 -34.66 23.98 -10.30
CA ALA A 6 -35.61 24.82 -11.02
C ALA A 6 -36.63 25.52 -10.06
N THR A 7 -37.09 24.79 -9.04
CA THR A 7 -37.99 25.34 -8.03
C THR A 7 -37.30 26.42 -7.19
N ILE A 8 -36.04 26.21 -6.83
CA ILE A 8 -35.24 27.15 -6.06
C ILE A 8 -34.95 28.40 -6.89
N LEU A 9 -34.58 28.25 -8.16
CA LEU A 9 -34.40 29.41 -9.07
C LEU A 9 -35.69 30.23 -9.27
N ALA A 10 -36.84 29.57 -9.42
CA ALA A 10 -38.12 30.25 -9.53
C ALA A 10 -38.44 31.06 -8.26
N GLN A 11 -38.18 30.50 -7.07
CA GLN A 11 -38.36 31.19 -5.81
C GLN A 11 -37.38 32.36 -5.65
N ALA A 12 -36.12 32.20 -6.03
CA ALA A 12 -35.15 33.27 -6.02
C ALA A 12 -35.56 34.43 -6.95
N GLN A 13 -36.09 34.13 -8.12
CA GLN A 13 -36.59 35.13 -9.06
C GLN A 13 -37.82 35.87 -8.50
N VAL A 14 -38.72 35.19 -7.81
CA VAL A 14 -39.87 35.83 -7.14
C VAL A 14 -39.37 36.78 -6.06
N ILE A 15 -38.40 36.38 -5.24
CA ILE A 15 -37.81 37.24 -4.21
C ILE A 15 -37.16 38.50 -4.83
N LEU A 16 -36.42 38.29 -5.93
CA LEU A 16 -35.77 39.41 -6.63
C LEU A 16 -36.79 40.42 -7.13
N ASN A 17 -37.88 39.94 -7.72
CA ASN A 17 -38.98 40.80 -8.18
C ASN A 17 -39.69 41.55 -7.02
N GLU A 18 -39.83 40.89 -5.88
CA GLU A 18 -40.42 41.45 -4.68
C GLU A 18 -39.49 42.43 -3.95
N ILE A 19 -38.17 42.25 -4.02
CA ILE A 19 -37.18 43.24 -3.55
C ILE A 19 -37.40 44.55 -4.33
N ASN A 20 -37.54 44.41 -5.66
CA ASN A 20 -37.80 45.57 -6.52
C ASN A 20 -39.15 46.23 -6.20
N ALA A 21 -40.16 45.46 -5.80
CA ALA A 21 -41.47 45.91 -5.37
C ALA A 21 -41.57 46.28 -3.87
N ARG A 22 -40.46 46.13 -3.10
CA ARG A 22 -40.43 46.32 -1.62
C ARG A 22 -41.39 45.39 -0.85
N ALA A 23 -41.68 44.22 -1.37
CA ALA A 23 -42.65 43.26 -0.83
C ALA A 23 -42.00 42.03 -0.13
N ASN A 24 -40.67 41.97 -0.02
CA ASN A 24 -39.99 40.85 0.60
C ASN A 24 -40.10 40.86 2.12
N THR A 25 -40.49 39.75 2.69
CA THR A 25 -40.49 39.54 4.13
C THR A 25 -39.28 38.70 4.56
N PRO A 26 -38.77 38.86 5.80
CA PRO A 26 -37.67 38.04 6.32
C PRO A 26 -37.96 36.54 6.26
N VAL A 27 -39.19 36.11 6.48
CA VAL A 27 -39.63 34.72 6.43
C VAL A 27 -39.45 34.12 5.03
N ARG A 28 -39.75 34.88 4.00
CA ARG A 28 -39.68 34.45 2.61
C ARG A 28 -38.24 34.30 2.14
N VAL A 29 -37.41 35.30 2.44
CA VAL A 29 -35.97 35.24 2.12
C VAL A 29 -35.31 34.11 2.91
N GLY A 30 -35.60 33.98 4.20
CA GLY A 30 -35.07 32.91 5.04
C GLY A 30 -35.46 31.52 4.54
N GLY A 31 -36.72 31.35 4.12
CA GLY A 31 -37.17 30.07 3.54
C GLY A 31 -36.39 29.65 2.27
N THR A 32 -36.19 30.60 1.35
CA THR A 32 -35.43 30.35 0.12
C THR A 32 -33.94 30.02 0.40
N LEU A 33 -33.33 30.73 1.33
CA LEU A 33 -31.95 30.44 1.75
C LEU A 33 -31.85 29.07 2.39
N GLN A 34 -32.82 28.68 3.23
CA GLN A 34 -32.87 27.37 3.84
C GLN A 34 -33.03 26.26 2.80
N ASP A 35 -33.92 26.44 1.82
CA ASP A 35 -34.11 25.52 0.71
C ASP A 35 -32.81 25.35 -0.11
N LEU A 36 -32.12 26.45 -0.41
CA LEU A 36 -30.85 26.44 -1.13
C LEU A 36 -29.76 25.70 -0.35
N VAL A 37 -29.64 25.95 0.95
CA VAL A 37 -28.68 25.27 1.81
C VAL A 37 -28.99 23.78 1.87
N THR A 38 -30.25 23.41 2.06
CA THR A 38 -30.68 22.00 2.10
C THR A 38 -30.38 21.28 0.80
N GLU A 39 -30.65 21.92 -0.34
CA GLU A 39 -30.36 21.31 -1.65
C GLU A 39 -28.85 21.16 -1.91
N LYS A 40 -28.05 22.14 -1.53
CA LYS A 40 -26.59 22.11 -1.73
C LYS A 40 -25.88 21.13 -0.82
N ILE A 41 -26.40 20.88 0.38
CA ILE A 41 -25.80 19.98 1.37
C ILE A 41 -26.52 18.63 1.38
N ASN A 42 -27.40 18.36 0.43
CA ASN A 42 -28.18 17.15 0.39
C ASN A 42 -27.25 15.91 0.27
N ASN A 43 -27.39 14.98 1.21
CA ASN A 43 -26.64 13.70 1.22
C ASN A 43 -26.90 12.86 -0.04
N ASP A 44 -28.00 13.10 -0.76
CA ASP A 44 -28.31 12.41 -2.02
C ASP A 44 -27.29 12.71 -3.13
N LYS A 45 -26.52 13.82 -2.98
CA LYS A 45 -25.42 14.17 -3.90
C LYS A 45 -24.09 13.53 -3.52
N ILE A 46 -24.03 12.84 -2.38
CA ILE A 46 -22.82 12.16 -1.93
C ILE A 46 -22.97 10.67 -2.24
N ASP A 47 -22.05 10.14 -3.00
CA ASP A 47 -21.97 8.71 -3.24
C ASP A 47 -21.28 8.03 -2.06
N THR A 48 -22.01 7.15 -1.39
CA THR A 48 -21.49 6.34 -0.28
C THR A 48 -21.19 4.89 -0.69
N ASP A 49 -21.43 4.55 -1.96
CA ASP A 49 -21.08 3.24 -2.49
C ASP A 49 -19.56 3.03 -2.47
N ILE A 50 -19.12 2.07 -1.68
CA ILE A 50 -17.70 1.76 -1.52
C ILE A 50 -17.08 1.10 -2.76
N THR A 51 -17.90 0.62 -3.69
CA THR A 51 -17.43 0.03 -4.95
C THR A 51 -17.35 1.07 -6.07
N LEU A 52 -17.98 2.25 -5.89
CA LEU A 52 -18.13 3.29 -6.91
C LEU A 52 -18.72 2.77 -8.25
N ALA A 53 -19.51 1.69 -8.18
CA ALA A 53 -20.05 1.00 -9.36
C ALA A 53 -21.05 1.86 -10.14
N GLY A 54 -21.68 2.82 -9.49
CA GLY A 54 -22.70 3.66 -10.09
C GLY A 54 -22.17 4.65 -11.14
N ASN A 55 -20.87 4.90 -11.19
CA ASN A 55 -20.18 5.80 -12.13
C ASN A 55 -21.00 7.09 -12.44
N SER A 56 -21.43 7.77 -11.39
CA SER A 56 -22.36 8.90 -11.49
C SER A 56 -21.62 10.23 -11.61
N ASP A 57 -21.87 10.96 -12.68
CA ASP A 57 -21.38 12.34 -12.85
C ASP A 57 -22.15 13.36 -11.98
N LEU A 58 -23.24 12.91 -11.34
CA LEU A 58 -24.12 13.76 -10.54
C LEU A 58 -23.83 13.69 -9.03
N LYS A 59 -23.00 12.73 -8.60
CA LYS A 59 -22.67 12.51 -7.20
C LYS A 59 -21.18 12.67 -6.93
N VAL A 60 -20.86 13.23 -5.78
CA VAL A 60 -19.48 13.32 -5.30
C VAL A 60 -19.22 12.14 -4.38
N ALA A 61 -18.18 11.36 -4.67
CA ALA A 61 -17.80 10.23 -3.82
C ALA A 61 -17.37 10.73 -2.43
N SER A 62 -17.87 10.09 -1.38
CA SER A 62 -17.45 10.40 -0.02
C SER A 62 -16.00 9.98 0.20
N GLN A 63 -15.30 10.60 1.15
CA GLN A 63 -13.95 10.17 1.54
C GLN A 63 -13.90 8.69 1.93
N LYS A 64 -14.97 8.19 2.59
CA LYS A 64 -15.08 6.78 2.96
C LYS A 64 -15.20 5.88 1.73
N ALA A 65 -16.01 6.25 0.75
CA ALA A 65 -16.17 5.51 -0.50
C ALA A 65 -14.84 5.47 -1.29
N ILE A 66 -14.17 6.61 -1.45
CA ILE A 66 -12.86 6.69 -2.11
C ILE A 66 -11.83 5.83 -1.39
N LYS A 67 -11.75 5.94 -0.06
CA LYS A 67 -10.81 5.15 0.73
C LYS A 67 -11.06 3.65 0.58
N ALA A 68 -12.33 3.22 0.65
CA ALA A 68 -12.68 1.81 0.50
C ALA A 68 -12.37 1.31 -0.92
N TYR A 69 -12.71 2.09 -1.95
CA TYR A 69 -12.40 1.76 -3.35
C TYR A 69 -10.89 1.61 -3.57
N VAL A 70 -10.09 2.59 -3.15
CA VAL A 70 -8.62 2.52 -3.28
C VAL A 70 -8.05 1.32 -2.51
N SER A 71 -8.60 1.03 -1.32
CA SER A 71 -8.17 -0.12 -0.51
C SER A 71 -8.57 -1.48 -1.11
N SER A 72 -9.53 -1.52 -2.05
CA SER A 72 -9.89 -2.75 -2.77
C SER A 72 -8.83 -3.18 -3.79
N PHE A 73 -7.95 -2.28 -4.20
CA PHE A 73 -6.82 -2.60 -5.06
C PHE A 73 -5.65 -3.12 -4.23
N SER A 74 -5.10 -4.25 -4.64
CA SER A 74 -3.84 -4.75 -4.09
C SER A 74 -2.68 -3.93 -4.66
N LEU A 75 -2.47 -2.73 -4.10
CA LEU A 75 -1.40 -1.84 -4.55
C LEU A 75 -0.03 -2.38 -4.12
N PRO A 76 1.01 -2.24 -4.96
CA PRO A 76 2.36 -2.58 -4.57
C PRO A 76 2.83 -1.73 -3.38
N ILE A 77 3.42 -2.40 -2.39
CA ILE A 77 4.02 -1.79 -1.22
C ILE A 77 5.53 -1.93 -1.35
N THR A 78 6.27 -0.85 -1.17
CA THR A 78 7.73 -0.89 -1.12
C THR A 78 8.20 -0.62 0.29
N VAL A 79 9.01 -1.54 0.83
CA VAL A 79 9.62 -1.41 2.15
C VAL A 79 11.13 -1.57 2.06
N LYS A 80 11.81 -0.92 3.00
CA LYS A 80 13.24 -1.09 3.24
C LYS A 80 13.43 -1.83 4.57
N VAL A 81 14.20 -2.91 4.55
CA VAL A 81 14.60 -3.66 5.75
C VAL A 81 16.11 -3.61 5.88
N SER A 82 16.61 -3.10 7.00
CA SER A 82 18.03 -3.12 7.31
C SER A 82 18.39 -4.42 8.05
N VAL A 83 19.32 -5.14 7.51
CA VAL A 83 19.86 -6.40 8.03
C VAL A 83 21.26 -6.14 8.55
N LEU A 84 21.45 -6.27 9.85
CA LEU A 84 22.71 -5.97 10.52
C LEU A 84 23.69 -7.13 10.38
N ALA A 85 24.98 -6.87 10.61
CA ALA A 85 26.00 -7.92 10.63
C ALA A 85 25.70 -9.04 11.64
N SER A 86 25.10 -8.70 12.78
CA SER A 86 24.65 -9.68 13.79
C SER A 86 23.53 -10.59 13.29
N ASP A 87 22.62 -10.10 12.45
CA ASP A 87 21.59 -10.92 11.81
C ASP A 87 22.24 -11.89 10.80
N ILE A 88 23.19 -11.37 9.99
CA ILE A 88 23.88 -12.12 8.95
C ILE A 88 24.68 -13.29 9.56
N ALA A 89 25.34 -13.05 10.68
CA ALA A 89 26.15 -14.07 11.37
C ALA A 89 25.37 -15.30 11.81
N VAL A 90 24.02 -15.22 11.85
CA VAL A 90 23.15 -16.33 12.28
C VAL A 90 22.12 -16.71 11.22
N PHE A 91 22.26 -16.30 9.99
CA PHE A 91 21.28 -16.48 8.91
C PHE A 91 20.82 -17.92 8.68
N PHE A 92 21.69 -18.90 8.86
CA PHE A 92 21.33 -20.31 8.72
C PHE A 92 20.53 -20.82 9.92
N SER A 93 20.95 -20.48 11.13
CA SER A 93 20.31 -20.94 12.36
C SER A 93 19.09 -20.09 12.75
N ALA A 94 19.06 -18.83 12.34
CA ALA A 94 17.98 -17.89 12.61
C ALA A 94 17.71 -16.99 11.39
N PRO A 95 16.90 -17.44 10.43
CA PRO A 95 16.54 -16.64 9.26
C PRO A 95 15.90 -15.30 9.63
N LYS A 96 16.26 -14.24 8.92
CA LYS A 96 15.70 -12.90 9.14
C LYS A 96 14.37 -12.75 8.43
N ILE A 97 13.33 -12.42 9.17
CA ILE A 97 12.03 -12.03 8.60
C ILE A 97 12.19 -10.66 7.94
N LEU A 98 11.89 -10.59 6.65
CA LEU A 98 11.85 -9.35 5.88
C LEU A 98 10.42 -8.77 5.84
N ILE A 99 9.43 -9.62 5.61
CA ILE A 99 8.01 -9.28 5.63
C ILE A 99 7.29 -10.32 6.50
N ALA A 100 6.57 -9.87 7.49
CA ALA A 100 5.77 -10.75 8.34
C ALA A 100 4.64 -11.43 7.57
N ALA A 101 4.17 -12.58 8.03
CA ALA A 101 3.04 -13.29 7.48
C ALA A 101 1.79 -12.38 7.41
N PRO A 102 1.08 -12.33 6.28
CA PRO A 102 0.02 -11.34 6.07
C PRO A 102 -1.31 -11.67 6.75
N GLY A 103 -1.50 -12.90 7.19
CA GLY A 103 -2.73 -13.39 7.79
C GLY A 103 -3.39 -14.52 6.96
N ALA A 104 -4.37 -15.19 7.57
CA ALA A 104 -5.08 -16.30 6.95
C ALA A 104 -5.79 -15.86 5.64
N GLY A 105 -5.73 -16.70 4.61
CA GLY A 105 -6.32 -16.42 3.30
C GLY A 105 -5.58 -15.36 2.47
N LEU A 106 -4.41 -14.91 2.93
CA LEU A 106 -3.60 -13.91 2.24
C LEU A 106 -2.21 -14.49 1.93
N PHE A 107 -1.59 -14.01 0.86
CA PHE A 107 -0.21 -14.32 0.57
C PHE A 107 0.57 -13.08 0.11
N ILE A 108 1.88 -13.11 0.33
CA ILE A 108 2.81 -12.10 -0.16
C ILE A 108 3.20 -12.47 -1.59
N ASN A 109 2.94 -11.57 -2.53
CA ASN A 109 3.41 -11.67 -3.92
C ASN A 109 4.58 -10.70 -4.12
N PRO A 110 5.85 -11.15 -4.02
CA PRO A 110 7.00 -10.29 -4.25
C PRO A 110 7.11 -9.94 -5.73
N LEU A 111 7.20 -8.65 -6.04
CA LEU A 111 7.36 -8.12 -7.40
C LEU A 111 8.81 -7.85 -7.73
N SER A 112 9.56 -7.30 -6.78
CA SER A 112 11.01 -7.10 -6.91
C SER A 112 11.68 -7.12 -5.55
N ILE A 113 12.91 -7.60 -5.54
CA ILE A 113 13.81 -7.55 -4.38
C ILE A 113 15.12 -6.93 -4.85
N GLY A 114 15.42 -5.75 -4.33
CA GLY A 114 16.70 -5.10 -4.50
C GLY A 114 17.42 -5.07 -3.18
N PHE A 115 18.73 -5.15 -3.18
CA PHE A 115 19.50 -5.00 -1.95
C PHE A 115 20.83 -4.31 -2.20
N MET A 116 21.29 -3.63 -1.18
CA MET A 116 22.54 -2.92 -1.16
C MET A 116 23.40 -3.47 -0.03
N MET A 117 24.50 -4.14 -0.40
CA MET A 117 25.51 -4.54 0.57
C MET A 117 26.33 -3.32 0.97
N LYS A 118 26.26 -2.94 2.22
CA LYS A 118 27.13 -1.93 2.82
C LYS A 118 28.43 -2.63 3.24
N SER A 119 29.53 -2.24 2.62
CA SER A 119 30.81 -2.79 2.96
C SER A 119 31.16 -2.55 4.43
N GLY A 120 31.70 -3.58 5.06
CA GLY A 120 32.38 -3.48 6.35
C GLY A 120 33.90 -3.40 6.13
N THR A 121 34.63 -3.55 7.20
CA THR A 121 36.11 -3.64 7.20
C THR A 121 36.61 -5.09 7.09
N ILE A 122 35.71 -6.06 7.33
CA ILE A 122 35.98 -7.48 7.30
C ILE A 122 34.95 -8.14 6.38
N ILE A 123 35.42 -8.96 5.43
CA ILE A 123 34.56 -9.71 4.52
C ILE A 123 33.95 -10.94 5.21
N TYR A 124 32.78 -11.34 4.75
CA TYR A 124 32.17 -12.60 5.16
C TYR A 124 32.94 -13.78 4.55
N ALA A 125 33.06 -14.85 5.31
CA ALA A 125 33.71 -16.10 4.90
C ALA A 125 32.77 -17.30 5.15
N THR A 126 33.18 -18.48 4.70
CA THR A 126 32.49 -19.78 4.81
C THR A 126 31.26 -19.88 3.94
N GLN A 127 30.35 -18.91 4.03
CA GLN A 127 29.10 -18.83 3.26
C GLN A 127 28.88 -17.42 2.75
N THR A 128 28.84 -17.28 1.44
CA THR A 128 28.67 -15.98 0.77
C THR A 128 27.32 -15.85 0.07
N GLY A 129 26.56 -16.95 -0.08
CA GLY A 129 25.23 -16.95 -0.66
C GLY A 129 24.14 -16.56 0.32
N VAL A 130 23.19 -15.80 -0.16
CA VAL A 130 21.97 -15.43 0.54
C VAL A 130 20.78 -16.02 -0.19
N LEU A 131 19.84 -16.57 0.57
CA LEU A 131 18.63 -17.18 0.06
C LEU A 131 17.43 -16.34 0.50
N PHE A 132 16.56 -15.99 -0.44
CA PHE A 132 15.22 -15.49 -0.15
C PHE A 132 14.23 -16.64 -0.19
N SER A 133 13.35 -16.76 0.80
CA SER A 133 12.34 -17.80 0.86
C SER A 133 10.99 -17.26 1.32
N LEU A 134 9.92 -17.79 0.75
CA LEU A 134 8.54 -17.51 1.13
C LEU A 134 7.92 -18.83 1.62
N GLY A 135 7.65 -18.92 2.92
CA GLY A 135 7.22 -20.17 3.53
C GLY A 135 8.22 -21.30 3.27
N SER A 136 7.72 -22.39 2.70
CA SER A 136 8.56 -23.54 2.28
C SER A 136 9.14 -23.41 0.86
N SER A 137 8.74 -22.36 0.11
CA SER A 137 9.25 -22.13 -1.24
C SER A 137 10.63 -21.49 -1.17
N LEU A 138 11.63 -22.22 -1.67
CA LEU A 138 12.99 -21.71 -1.80
C LEU A 138 13.05 -20.73 -2.98
N GLY A 139 13.58 -19.55 -2.72
CA GLY A 139 13.86 -18.55 -3.73
C GLY A 139 15.25 -18.69 -4.34
N THR A 140 15.76 -17.62 -4.91
CA THR A 140 17.09 -17.57 -5.52
C THR A 140 18.18 -17.45 -4.49
N ILE A 141 19.26 -18.19 -4.69
CA ILE A 141 20.54 -17.97 -4.00
C ILE A 141 21.30 -16.89 -4.77
N VAL A 142 21.69 -15.84 -4.08
CA VAL A 142 22.52 -14.77 -4.64
C VAL A 142 23.82 -14.68 -3.86
N SER A 143 24.94 -14.75 -4.53
CA SER A 143 26.24 -14.55 -3.90
C SER A 143 26.48 -13.06 -3.66
N VAL A 144 26.20 -12.62 -2.47
CA VAL A 144 26.23 -11.21 -2.07
C VAL A 144 27.34 -10.92 -1.09
N LEU A 145 27.61 -11.88 -0.22
CA LEU A 145 28.51 -11.72 0.93
C LEU A 145 29.99 -11.91 0.55
N ASP A 146 30.28 -12.27 -0.72
CA ASP A 146 31.64 -12.43 -1.25
C ASP A 146 32.35 -11.10 -1.53
N ASN A 147 31.85 -10.03 -0.98
CA ASN A 147 32.30 -8.71 -1.28
C ASN A 147 33.65 -8.38 -0.61
N THR A 148 34.55 -7.81 -1.37
CA THR A 148 35.76 -7.20 -0.83
C THR A 148 35.35 -6.06 0.12
N ALA A 149 36.02 -5.94 1.24
CA ALA A 149 35.68 -5.04 2.35
C ALA A 149 35.53 -3.54 2.00
N SER A 150 35.84 -3.13 0.77
CA SER A 150 35.90 -1.74 0.37
C SER A 150 34.79 -1.24 -0.55
N ASN A 151 33.91 -2.12 -1.08
CA ASN A 151 32.94 -1.74 -2.11
C ASN A 151 31.49 -2.03 -1.72
N THR A 152 30.65 -1.00 -1.74
CA THR A 152 29.19 -1.16 -1.67
C THR A 152 28.66 -1.69 -3.01
N LYS A 153 27.93 -2.79 -3.00
CA LYS A 153 27.33 -3.41 -4.20
C LYS A 153 25.81 -3.30 -4.17
N TYR A 154 25.22 -3.09 -5.34
CA TYR A 154 23.79 -3.07 -5.57
C TYR A 154 23.40 -4.29 -6.39
N PHE A 155 22.34 -4.95 -5.97
CA PHE A 155 21.81 -6.12 -6.64
C PHE A 155 20.30 -5.98 -6.80
N SER A 156 19.76 -6.53 -7.87
CA SER A 156 18.32 -6.63 -8.09
C SER A 156 17.98 -8.04 -8.56
N VAL A 157 16.96 -8.61 -7.99
CA VAL A 157 16.44 -9.93 -8.34
C VAL A 157 15.00 -9.74 -8.78
N ALA A 158 14.67 -10.21 -10.01
CA ALA A 158 13.29 -10.29 -10.43
C ALA A 158 12.59 -11.41 -9.67
N ALA A 159 11.61 -11.08 -8.84
CA ALA A 159 10.94 -12.03 -7.98
C ALA A 159 9.98 -12.99 -8.72
N GLN A 160 9.59 -12.65 -9.95
CA GLN A 160 8.49 -13.28 -10.69
C GLN A 160 8.65 -14.78 -11.01
N ASN A 161 9.85 -15.33 -10.98
CA ASN A 161 10.08 -16.72 -11.37
C ASN A 161 10.46 -17.66 -10.22
N TYR A 162 10.49 -17.18 -8.98
CA TYR A 162 11.09 -17.92 -7.87
C TYR A 162 10.10 -18.33 -6.78
N PHE A 163 8.96 -17.70 -6.71
CA PHE A 163 7.94 -18.02 -5.70
C PHE A 163 6.75 -18.66 -6.39
N VAL A 164 6.71 -19.98 -6.40
CA VAL A 164 5.60 -20.73 -6.98
C VAL A 164 4.38 -20.56 -6.09
N ASN A 165 3.25 -20.17 -6.69
CA ASN A 165 1.97 -20.11 -6.02
C ASN A 165 1.55 -21.52 -5.58
N ASN A 166 1.73 -21.85 -4.33
CA ASN A 166 1.22 -23.07 -3.74
C ASN A 166 0.57 -22.78 -2.36
N ALA A 167 -0.19 -23.73 -1.86
CA ALA A 167 -0.90 -23.59 -0.59
C ALA A 167 0.04 -23.30 0.61
N SER A 168 1.32 -23.69 0.52
CA SER A 168 2.33 -23.46 1.55
C SER A 168 2.76 -22.00 1.68
N ASN A 169 2.43 -21.16 0.69
CA ASN A 169 2.77 -19.74 0.70
C ASN A 169 1.66 -18.86 1.28
N VAL A 170 0.48 -19.44 1.54
CA VAL A 170 -0.61 -18.74 2.20
C VAL A 170 -0.23 -18.49 3.65
N ASN A 171 -0.39 -17.27 4.11
CA ASN A 171 0.01 -16.82 5.44
C ASN A 171 1.50 -17.11 5.77
N ALA A 172 2.36 -17.05 4.77
CA ALA A 172 3.79 -17.27 4.93
C ALA A 172 4.54 -15.93 4.98
N ALA A 173 5.58 -15.86 5.83
CA ALA A 173 6.49 -14.73 5.87
C ALA A 173 7.56 -14.84 4.77
N LEU A 174 8.09 -13.71 4.34
CA LEU A 174 9.26 -13.63 3.48
C LEU A 174 10.52 -13.53 4.34
N TYR A 175 11.46 -14.44 4.12
CA TYR A 175 12.70 -14.54 4.88
C TYR A 175 13.92 -14.28 4.01
N MET A 176 14.99 -13.90 4.68
CA MET A 176 16.36 -13.90 4.18
C MET A 176 17.20 -14.83 5.06
N SER A 177 17.91 -15.76 4.45
CA SER A 177 18.67 -16.80 5.14
C SER A 177 19.95 -17.14 4.41
N SER A 178 20.75 -18.02 4.99
CA SER A 178 21.90 -18.67 4.32
C SER A 178 21.52 -20.09 3.95
N PRO A 179 21.92 -20.61 2.76
CA PRO A 179 21.46 -21.91 2.29
C PRO A 179 22.11 -23.11 2.98
N ILE A 180 23.31 -22.98 3.51
CA ILE A 180 24.12 -24.14 3.95
C ILE A 180 24.60 -23.98 5.39
N ALA A 181 25.18 -22.85 5.74
CA ALA A 181 25.79 -22.59 7.06
C ALA A 181 25.71 -21.11 7.43
N ASN A 182 25.94 -20.79 8.68
CA ASN A 182 26.12 -19.42 9.10
C ASN A 182 27.39 -18.83 8.46
N PRO A 183 27.32 -17.60 7.91
CA PRO A 183 28.53 -16.88 7.51
C PRO A 183 29.44 -16.66 8.72
N THR A 184 30.74 -16.84 8.49
CA THR A 184 31.78 -16.54 9.52
C THR A 184 32.49 -15.24 9.19
N ALA A 185 33.07 -14.62 10.18
CA ALA A 185 33.66 -13.27 10.06
C ALA A 185 32.64 -12.26 9.49
N GLY A 186 33.13 -11.16 8.96
CA GLY A 186 32.29 -10.17 8.29
C GLY A 186 31.60 -9.19 9.27
N ASN A 187 31.53 -7.93 8.86
CA ASN A 187 30.87 -6.86 9.65
C ASN A 187 30.11 -5.87 8.77
N GLY A 188 29.86 -6.20 7.51
CA GLY A 188 29.00 -5.42 6.64
C GLY A 188 27.53 -5.61 6.96
N ALA A 189 26.68 -4.71 6.51
CA ALA A 189 25.23 -4.77 6.66
C ALA A 189 24.56 -4.77 5.28
N ILE A 190 23.30 -5.18 5.22
CA ILE A 190 22.51 -5.20 3.98
C ILE A 190 21.26 -4.35 4.17
N ASP A 191 20.99 -3.44 3.24
CA ASP A 191 19.67 -2.84 3.09
C ASP A 191 18.93 -3.58 1.99
N VAL A 192 17.76 -4.14 2.32
CA VAL A 192 16.89 -4.86 1.38
C VAL A 192 15.68 -4.00 1.06
N TYR A 193 15.42 -3.79 -0.21
CA TYR A 193 14.26 -3.05 -0.73
C TYR A 193 13.34 -4.05 -1.40
N ILE A 194 12.12 -4.18 -0.90
CA ILE A 194 11.16 -5.18 -1.36
C ILE A 194 9.91 -4.46 -1.84
N THR A 195 9.55 -4.69 -3.10
CA THR A 195 8.24 -4.30 -3.61
C THR A 195 7.37 -5.54 -3.71
N TYR A 196 6.22 -5.53 -3.06
CA TYR A 196 5.31 -6.67 -2.98
C TYR A 196 3.85 -6.24 -2.94
N GLN A 197 2.95 -7.17 -3.17
CA GLN A 197 1.51 -7.03 -2.98
C GLN A 197 1.03 -8.07 -1.97
N ILE A 198 -0.03 -7.73 -1.23
CA ILE A 198 -0.81 -8.71 -0.47
C ILE A 198 -2.00 -9.12 -1.33
N VAL A 199 -2.14 -10.40 -1.58
CA VAL A 199 -3.18 -10.97 -2.46
C VAL A 199 -4.05 -11.93 -1.65
N THR A 200 -5.35 -11.87 -1.86
CA THR A 200 -6.34 -12.81 -1.28
C THR A 200 -6.40 -14.07 -2.14
N VAL A 201 -6.50 -15.24 -1.51
CA VAL A 201 -6.65 -16.57 -2.15
C VAL A 201 -7.97 -17.21 -1.76
#